data_0a3d996932f6b9afef3f6d7e588d6269
#
_entry.id   0a3d996932f6b9afef3f6d7e588d6269
#
_cell.length_a   1.000
_cell.length_b   1.000
_cell.length_c   1.000
_cell.angle_alpha   90.00
_cell.angle_beta   90.00
_cell.angle_gamma   90.00
#
_symmetry.space_group_name_H-M   'P 1'
#
loop_
_entity.id
_entity.type
_entity.pdbx_description
1 polymer ?
#
loop_
_entity_poly.entity_id
_entity_poly.type
_entity_poly.pdbx_seq_one_letter_code
_entity_poly.pdbx_strand_id
1 'polypeptide(L)'
;MSWAIGSSIPSAFLRPPLQWDSYAQTLNPRGSKVRYISERPGEYDSFVVGSSSAASYLPETLERYYGGSFYNMFHYGADTDYDRELVRYLLEHGEVKRIVLVLGLSDAYALHSKTEGLTAVPDYRVSGENEAAYKLRFLFASPSFAMEKLSSLRKDTEMPQTFDVFLPGSGTYDKRLRDVESIGSLQDYLTLHGEDYLSETADTTLPDIERCAGNVAAIREMCGEAGTELTVILTPFCREQIEQYDNAALNAFYQALSDVTDYWNFSITPLTYDERFFYDVTHTRNAAANLVLARIAGDESVGLPD
;
A
#
# COMPACT_ATOMS: atom_id res chain seq x y z
N MET A 1 -17.72 18.79 1.76
CA MET A 1 -18.96 18.49 1.01
C MET A 1 -19.36 17.06 1.33
N SER A 2 -20.52 16.91 1.93
CA SER A 2 -21.07 15.68 2.45
C SER A 2 -21.37 14.70 1.30
N TRP A 3 -20.71 13.58 1.27
CA TRP A 3 -21.10 12.43 0.46
C TRP A 3 -22.15 11.60 1.20
N ALA A 4 -23.25 12.24 1.53
CA ALA A 4 -24.47 11.53 1.86
C ALA A 4 -25.07 11.03 0.55
N ILE A 5 -24.59 9.92 0.00
CA ILE A 5 -25.34 9.17 -0.98
C ILE A 5 -26.25 8.23 -0.20
N GLY A 6 -27.33 8.79 0.30
CA GLY A 6 -28.50 8.02 0.64
C GLY A 6 -29.06 7.38 -0.61
N SER A 7 -28.52 6.24 -1.02
CA SER A 7 -29.16 5.43 -2.04
C SER A 7 -30.27 4.67 -1.39
N SER A 8 -31.50 5.01 -1.69
CA SER A 8 -32.65 4.23 -1.26
C SER A 8 -32.54 2.77 -1.75
N ILE A 9 -33.05 1.81 -0.99
CA ILE A 9 -33.03 0.36 -1.34
C ILE A 9 -33.41 0.11 -2.81
N PRO A 10 -34.43 0.78 -3.40
CA PRO A 10 -34.76 0.63 -4.83
C PRO A 10 -33.64 0.99 -5.78
N SER A 11 -32.84 2.01 -5.48
CA SER A 11 -31.72 2.39 -6.35
C SER A 11 -30.52 1.44 -6.22
N ALA A 12 -30.33 0.82 -5.06
CA ALA A 12 -29.32 -0.21 -4.87
C ALA A 12 -29.65 -1.50 -5.65
N PHE A 13 -30.92 -1.87 -5.76
CA PHE A 13 -31.35 -3.01 -6.58
C PHE A 13 -31.28 -2.74 -8.10
N LEU A 14 -31.40 -1.50 -8.50
CA LEU A 14 -31.30 -1.10 -9.91
C LEU A 14 -29.86 -0.89 -10.40
N ARG A 15 -28.91 -0.95 -9.49
CA ARG A 15 -27.48 -0.86 -9.86
C ARG A 15 -27.06 -2.15 -10.55
N PRO A 16 -26.32 -2.07 -11.67
CA PRO A 16 -25.73 -3.25 -12.29
C PRO A 16 -24.97 -4.08 -11.25
N PRO A 17 -24.91 -5.42 -11.40
CA PRO A 17 -24.16 -6.28 -10.48
C PRO A 17 -22.73 -5.83 -10.20
N LEU A 18 -22.10 -5.12 -11.16
CA LEU A 18 -20.78 -4.49 -11.05
C LEU A 18 -20.71 -3.35 -10.01
N GLN A 19 -21.83 -2.71 -9.69
CA GLN A 19 -21.91 -1.66 -8.67
C GLN A 19 -22.24 -2.21 -7.27
N TRP A 20 -22.61 -3.48 -7.18
CA TRP A 20 -22.73 -4.18 -5.90
C TRP A 20 -21.38 -4.47 -5.28
N ASP A 21 -20.36 -4.66 -6.13
CA ASP A 21 -19.00 -4.66 -5.66
C ASP A 21 -18.56 -3.21 -5.50
N SER A 22 -18.85 -2.64 -4.34
CA SER A 22 -18.06 -1.50 -3.91
C SER A 22 -16.61 -1.98 -3.87
N TYR A 23 -15.74 -1.37 -4.65
CA TYR A 23 -14.33 -1.75 -4.70
C TYR A 23 -13.69 -1.68 -3.29
N ALA A 24 -14.16 -0.80 -2.45
CA ALA A 24 -13.71 -0.65 -1.08
C ALA A 24 -14.14 -1.80 -0.17
N GLN A 25 -15.29 -2.43 -0.46
CA GLN A 25 -15.85 -3.52 0.32
C GLN A 25 -15.49 -4.86 -0.31
N THR A 26 -14.25 -5.26 -0.17
CA THR A 26 -13.72 -6.45 -0.83
C THR A 26 -12.93 -7.31 0.14
N LEU A 27 -12.93 -8.64 -0.13
CA LEU A 27 -12.05 -9.60 0.53
C LEU A 27 -10.67 -9.65 -0.12
N ASN A 28 -10.52 -9.04 -1.30
CA ASN A 28 -9.29 -9.04 -2.06
C ASN A 28 -8.98 -7.66 -2.64
N PRO A 29 -8.30 -6.78 -1.88
CA PRO A 29 -7.90 -5.47 -2.37
C PRO A 29 -6.99 -5.53 -3.61
N ARG A 30 -6.10 -6.53 -3.72
CA ARG A 30 -5.25 -6.73 -4.92
C ARG A 30 -6.11 -6.85 -6.17
N GLY A 31 -7.07 -7.78 -6.17
CA GLY A 31 -7.98 -7.98 -7.30
C GLY A 31 -8.89 -6.79 -7.57
N SER A 32 -9.41 -6.15 -6.51
CA SER A 32 -10.30 -5.00 -6.66
C SER A 32 -9.61 -3.80 -7.27
N LYS A 33 -8.37 -3.50 -6.91
CA LYS A 33 -7.59 -2.39 -7.48
C LYS A 33 -7.23 -2.65 -8.94
N VAL A 34 -6.74 -3.85 -9.27
CA VAL A 34 -6.45 -4.23 -10.66
C VAL A 34 -7.70 -4.11 -11.53
N ARG A 35 -8.84 -4.60 -11.04
CA ARG A 35 -10.10 -4.46 -11.73
C ARG A 35 -10.49 -2.98 -11.91
N TYR A 36 -10.37 -2.18 -10.86
CA TYR A 36 -10.73 -0.76 -10.89
C TYR A 36 -9.98 -0.01 -12.00
N ILE A 37 -8.65 -0.17 -12.07
CA ILE A 37 -7.83 0.48 -13.09
C ILE A 37 -8.08 -0.12 -14.49
N SER A 38 -8.31 -1.44 -14.62
CA SER A 38 -8.57 -2.08 -15.90
C SER A 38 -9.89 -1.63 -16.57
N GLU A 39 -10.85 -1.19 -15.77
CA GLU A 39 -12.12 -0.62 -16.24
C GLU A 39 -12.01 0.89 -16.57
N ARG A 40 -10.83 1.49 -16.35
CA ARG A 40 -10.56 2.93 -16.56
C ARG A 40 -9.25 3.16 -17.31
N PRO A 41 -9.13 2.62 -18.52
CA PRO A 41 -7.90 2.74 -19.29
C PRO A 41 -7.57 4.21 -19.56
N GLY A 42 -6.32 4.60 -19.26
CA GLY A 42 -5.83 5.96 -19.47
C GLY A 42 -6.25 7.00 -18.41
N GLU A 43 -7.01 6.62 -17.39
CA GLU A 43 -7.34 7.53 -16.27
C GLU A 43 -6.10 7.79 -15.39
N TYR A 44 -5.24 6.79 -15.25
CA TYR A 44 -4.00 6.87 -14.47
C TYR A 44 -2.80 6.56 -15.36
N ASP A 45 -1.76 7.35 -15.23
CA ASP A 45 -0.49 7.19 -15.96
C ASP A 45 0.71 6.93 -15.04
N SER A 46 0.49 6.92 -13.74
CA SER A 46 1.54 6.77 -12.74
C SER A 46 1.03 5.97 -11.54
N PHE A 47 1.91 5.14 -10.94
CA PHE A 47 1.47 4.22 -9.90
C PHE A 47 2.44 4.18 -8.73
N VAL A 48 1.88 4.06 -7.51
CA VAL A 48 2.61 3.67 -6.32
C VAL A 48 2.45 2.16 -6.16
N VAL A 49 3.55 1.45 -5.98
CA VAL A 49 3.58 -0.01 -5.81
C VAL A 49 4.35 -0.34 -4.53
N GLY A 50 3.95 -1.37 -3.83
CA GLY A 50 4.60 -1.86 -2.62
C GLY A 50 3.60 -2.45 -1.63
N SER A 51 4.13 -2.88 -0.50
CA SER A 51 3.35 -3.46 0.60
C SER A 51 2.46 -2.42 1.30
N SER A 52 1.87 -2.79 2.44
CA SER A 52 1.05 -1.87 3.24
C SER A 52 1.78 -0.58 3.65
N SER A 53 3.11 -0.59 3.70
CA SER A 53 3.93 0.61 3.93
C SER A 53 3.75 1.66 2.83
N ALA A 54 3.43 1.26 1.61
CA ALA A 54 3.17 2.14 0.48
C ALA A 54 1.82 2.88 0.58
N ALA A 55 0.91 2.42 1.45
CA ALA A 55 -0.43 2.98 1.56
C ALA A 55 -0.48 4.45 1.99
N SER A 56 0.57 4.94 2.64
CA SER A 56 0.67 6.32 3.12
C SER A 56 1.19 7.30 2.07
N TYR A 57 1.64 6.82 0.90
CA TYR A 57 2.11 7.65 -0.21
C TYR A 57 0.91 8.08 -1.05
N LEU A 58 0.43 9.30 -0.79
CA LEU A 58 -0.83 9.79 -1.34
C LEU A 58 -0.68 10.23 -2.80
N PRO A 59 -1.56 9.77 -3.71
CA PRO A 59 -1.60 10.21 -5.10
C PRO A 59 -1.61 11.74 -5.25
N GLU A 60 -2.43 12.44 -4.49
CA GLU A 60 -2.52 13.90 -4.57
C GLU A 60 -1.21 14.62 -4.20
N THR A 61 -0.40 14.06 -3.31
CA THR A 61 0.91 14.60 -2.99
C THR A 61 1.91 14.36 -4.12
N LEU A 62 1.88 13.16 -4.71
CA LEU A 62 2.72 12.82 -5.85
C LEU A 62 2.37 13.65 -7.09
N GLU A 63 1.08 13.82 -7.39
CA GLU A 63 0.60 14.65 -8.49
C GLU A 63 1.05 16.12 -8.35
N ARG A 64 1.06 16.63 -7.11
CA ARG A 64 1.57 17.99 -6.84
C ARG A 64 3.04 18.16 -7.18
N TYR A 65 3.87 17.15 -6.91
CA TYR A 65 5.33 17.23 -7.12
C TYR A 65 5.76 16.79 -8.52
N TYR A 66 5.10 15.80 -9.10
CA TYR A 66 5.54 15.18 -10.33
C TYR A 66 4.59 15.40 -11.52
N GLY A 67 3.39 15.93 -11.26
CA GLY A 67 2.32 15.96 -12.27
C GLY A 67 1.80 14.55 -12.59
N GLY A 68 0.98 14.45 -13.64
CA GLY A 68 0.36 13.19 -14.03
C GLY A 68 -0.87 12.84 -13.21
N SER A 69 -1.33 11.60 -13.32
CA SER A 69 -2.46 11.05 -12.60
C SER A 69 -2.03 9.76 -11.91
N PHE A 70 -1.96 9.80 -10.58
CA PHE A 70 -1.45 8.69 -9.79
C PHE A 70 -2.54 7.79 -9.23
N TYR A 71 -2.23 6.50 -9.12
CA TYR A 71 -3.03 5.53 -8.38
C TYR A 71 -2.15 4.70 -7.44
N ASN A 72 -2.61 4.49 -6.20
CA ASN A 72 -1.85 3.70 -5.24
C ASN A 72 -2.28 2.22 -5.28
N MET A 73 -1.38 1.39 -5.78
CA MET A 73 -1.56 -0.06 -5.92
C MET A 73 -1.05 -0.86 -4.72
N PHE A 74 -0.82 -0.23 -3.57
CA PHE A 74 -0.34 -0.96 -2.39
C PHE A 74 -1.16 -2.22 -2.13
N HIS A 75 -0.53 -3.22 -1.54
CA HIS A 75 -1.17 -4.46 -1.16
C HIS A 75 -0.84 -4.87 0.27
N TYR A 76 -1.61 -5.81 0.82
CA TYR A 76 -1.32 -6.34 2.15
C TYR A 76 -0.17 -7.34 2.11
N GLY A 77 0.67 -7.27 3.14
CA GLY A 77 1.84 -8.12 3.30
C GLY A 77 2.97 -7.81 2.32
N ALA A 78 4.19 -8.10 2.74
CA ALA A 78 5.37 -7.93 1.92
C ALA A 78 5.44 -9.06 0.88
N ASP A 79 5.54 -8.70 -0.39
CA ASP A 79 5.55 -9.65 -1.50
C ASP A 79 6.12 -8.99 -2.78
N THR A 80 7.43 -8.87 -2.83
CA THR A 80 8.10 -8.23 -3.98
C THR A 80 7.96 -9.04 -5.29
N ASP A 81 7.63 -10.32 -5.23
CA ASP A 81 7.26 -11.09 -6.42
C ASP A 81 5.94 -10.57 -7.01
N TYR A 82 4.97 -10.28 -6.14
CA TYR A 82 3.72 -9.68 -6.60
C TYR A 82 3.95 -8.27 -7.14
N ASP A 83 4.81 -7.46 -6.52
CA ASP A 83 5.16 -6.14 -7.04
C ASP A 83 5.73 -6.22 -8.46
N ARG A 84 6.64 -7.16 -8.71
CA ARG A 84 7.21 -7.40 -10.04
C ARG A 84 6.14 -7.77 -11.07
N GLU A 85 5.27 -8.72 -10.72
CA GLU A 85 4.19 -9.16 -11.61
C GLU A 85 3.17 -8.04 -11.87
N LEU A 86 2.87 -7.25 -10.85
CA LEU A 86 1.98 -6.10 -10.94
C LEU A 86 2.56 -5.01 -11.86
N VAL A 87 3.84 -4.65 -11.67
CA VAL A 87 4.52 -3.67 -12.54
C VAL A 87 4.53 -4.16 -13.98
N ARG A 88 4.86 -5.43 -14.22
CA ARG A 88 4.77 -6.01 -15.57
C ARG A 88 3.37 -5.82 -16.17
N TYR A 89 2.32 -6.18 -15.42
CA TYR A 89 0.94 -6.01 -15.87
C TYR A 89 0.62 -4.54 -16.22
N LEU A 90 1.03 -3.59 -15.38
CA LEU A 90 0.79 -2.17 -15.61
C LEU A 90 1.47 -1.68 -16.90
N LEU A 91 2.72 -2.06 -17.12
CA LEU A 91 3.51 -1.68 -18.30
C LEU A 91 2.97 -2.32 -19.58
N GLU A 92 2.45 -3.55 -19.54
CA GLU A 92 1.88 -4.24 -20.68
C GLU A 92 0.50 -3.70 -21.11
N HIS A 93 -0.25 -3.07 -20.19
CA HIS A 93 -1.65 -2.70 -20.40
C HIS A 93 -1.94 -1.20 -20.35
N GLY A 94 -0.92 -0.35 -20.16
CA GLY A 94 -1.07 1.10 -20.10
C GLY A 94 0.18 1.85 -20.54
N GLU A 95 0.00 3.13 -20.84
CA GLU A 95 1.12 4.07 -21.01
C GLU A 95 1.54 4.58 -19.64
N VAL A 96 2.49 3.90 -19.01
CA VAL A 96 2.93 4.23 -17.66
C VAL A 96 4.10 5.19 -17.71
N LYS A 97 3.93 6.39 -17.16
CA LYS A 97 4.97 7.41 -17.08
C LYS A 97 5.90 7.21 -15.90
N ARG A 98 5.34 6.78 -14.75
CA ARG A 98 6.10 6.66 -13.51
C ARG A 98 5.63 5.51 -12.65
N ILE A 99 6.59 4.82 -12.05
CA ILE A 99 6.40 3.88 -10.93
C ILE A 99 7.15 4.43 -9.70
N VAL A 100 6.46 4.54 -8.59
CA VAL A 100 7.05 4.78 -7.26
C VAL A 100 6.98 3.47 -6.49
N LEU A 101 8.12 2.80 -6.37
CA LEU A 101 8.26 1.55 -5.62
C LEU A 101 8.64 1.86 -4.18
N VAL A 102 7.77 1.52 -3.24
CA VAL A 102 8.00 1.76 -1.82
C VAL A 102 8.30 0.45 -1.12
N LEU A 103 9.49 0.36 -0.56
CA LEU A 103 10.01 -0.81 0.16
C LEU A 103 10.03 -0.57 1.66
N GLY A 104 9.82 -1.63 2.43
CA GLY A 104 10.02 -1.71 3.87
C GLY A 104 10.98 -2.83 4.26
N LEU A 105 11.33 -2.96 5.54
CA LEU A 105 12.15 -4.08 6.03
C LEU A 105 11.45 -5.43 5.83
N SER A 106 10.13 -5.45 5.91
CA SER A 106 9.33 -6.65 5.68
C SER A 106 9.54 -7.27 4.29
N ASP A 107 9.93 -6.47 3.29
CA ASP A 107 10.16 -6.94 1.92
C ASP A 107 11.45 -7.79 1.81
N ALA A 108 12.39 -7.60 2.74
CA ALA A 108 13.59 -8.43 2.86
C ALA A 108 13.49 -9.51 3.96
N TYR A 109 12.46 -9.45 4.81
CA TYR A 109 12.23 -10.39 5.90
C TYR A 109 11.26 -11.51 5.55
N ALA A 110 10.21 -11.22 4.80
CA ALA A 110 9.15 -12.18 4.53
C ALA A 110 9.53 -13.09 3.36
N LEU A 111 9.73 -14.37 3.63
CA LEU A 111 9.98 -15.41 2.61
C LEU A 111 8.83 -15.54 1.62
N HIS A 112 7.63 -15.30 2.09
CA HIS A 112 6.40 -15.16 1.32
C HIS A 112 5.52 -14.18 2.05
N SER A 113 4.57 -13.58 1.35
CA SER A 113 3.56 -12.80 2.02
C SER A 113 2.97 -13.61 3.17
N LYS A 114 3.12 -13.11 4.41
CA LYS A 114 2.42 -13.68 5.57
C LYS A 114 0.92 -13.48 5.47
N THR A 115 0.46 -12.71 4.48
CA THR A 115 -0.94 -12.51 4.17
C THR A 115 -1.46 -13.81 3.55
N GLU A 116 -2.18 -14.54 4.34
CA GLU A 116 -2.81 -15.79 3.91
C GLU A 116 -4.23 -15.55 3.41
N GLY A 117 -4.76 -16.51 2.70
CA GLY A 117 -6.15 -16.50 2.26
C GLY A 117 -6.41 -15.59 1.08
N LEU A 118 -7.62 -15.06 1.02
CA LEU A 118 -8.13 -14.37 -0.16
C LEU A 118 -7.48 -13.01 -0.43
N THR A 119 -6.99 -12.34 0.61
CA THR A 119 -6.33 -11.02 0.49
C THR A 119 -5.00 -11.09 -0.24
N ALA A 120 -4.35 -12.25 -0.24
CA ALA A 120 -3.06 -12.49 -0.89
C ALA A 120 -3.19 -12.98 -2.35
N VAL A 121 -4.38 -13.35 -2.81
CA VAL A 121 -4.57 -13.90 -4.16
C VAL A 121 -4.37 -12.81 -5.21
N PRO A 122 -3.39 -12.90 -6.12
CA PRO A 122 -3.26 -11.99 -7.25
C PRO A 122 -4.49 -12.02 -8.15
N ASP A 123 -4.84 -10.90 -8.76
CA ASP A 123 -5.87 -10.89 -9.80
C ASP A 123 -5.45 -11.80 -10.98
N TYR A 124 -6.41 -12.47 -11.60
CA TYR A 124 -6.13 -13.37 -12.71
C TYR A 124 -5.45 -12.69 -13.92
N ARG A 125 -5.66 -11.37 -14.07
CA ARG A 125 -4.99 -10.58 -15.12
C ARG A 125 -3.51 -10.41 -14.85
N VAL A 126 -3.13 -10.32 -13.57
CA VAL A 126 -1.73 -10.20 -13.13
C VAL A 126 -1.06 -11.56 -13.11
N SER A 127 -1.72 -12.59 -12.58
CA SER A 127 -1.14 -13.92 -12.44
C SER A 127 -1.18 -14.76 -13.72
N GLY A 128 -2.02 -14.38 -14.70
CA GLY A 128 -2.29 -15.20 -15.89
C GLY A 128 -3.16 -16.43 -15.60
N GLU A 129 -3.75 -16.54 -14.41
CA GLU A 129 -4.65 -17.63 -14.07
C GLU A 129 -5.94 -17.58 -14.89
N ASN A 130 -6.58 -18.74 -15.06
CA ASN A 130 -7.89 -18.79 -15.71
C ASN A 130 -8.94 -18.02 -14.89
N GLU A 131 -9.65 -17.10 -15.52
CA GLU A 131 -10.65 -16.24 -14.87
C GLU A 131 -11.72 -17.01 -14.13
N ALA A 132 -12.21 -18.13 -14.69
CA ALA A 132 -13.24 -18.94 -14.06
C ALA A 132 -12.72 -19.64 -12.78
N ALA A 133 -11.48 -20.14 -12.82
CA ALA A 133 -10.82 -20.72 -11.65
C ALA A 133 -10.62 -19.68 -10.54
N TYR A 134 -10.16 -18.48 -10.92
CA TYR A 134 -10.04 -17.36 -10.00
C TYR A 134 -11.37 -17.02 -9.33
N LYS A 135 -12.43 -16.83 -10.11
CA LYS A 135 -13.76 -16.47 -9.59
C LYS A 135 -14.35 -17.55 -8.68
N LEU A 136 -14.11 -18.82 -8.97
CA LEU A 136 -14.59 -19.94 -8.15
C LEU A 136 -13.98 -19.93 -6.73
N ARG A 137 -12.74 -19.44 -6.55
CA ARG A 137 -12.16 -19.31 -5.21
C ARG A 137 -12.98 -18.41 -4.31
N PHE A 138 -13.56 -17.34 -4.86
CA PHE A 138 -14.31 -16.35 -4.09
C PHE A 138 -15.78 -16.70 -3.91
N LEU A 139 -16.32 -17.60 -4.72
CA LEU A 139 -17.77 -17.89 -4.74
C LEU A 139 -18.29 -18.39 -3.40
N PHE A 140 -17.50 -19.17 -2.67
CA PHE A 140 -17.89 -19.76 -1.38
C PHE A 140 -16.93 -19.41 -0.24
N ALA A 141 -16.02 -18.49 -0.46
CA ALA A 141 -14.89 -18.27 0.44
C ALA A 141 -15.29 -17.58 1.75
N SER A 142 -16.32 -16.74 1.75
CA SER A 142 -16.80 -16.08 2.97
C SER A 142 -18.31 -15.87 2.93
N PRO A 143 -19.09 -16.87 3.35
CA PRO A 143 -20.54 -16.73 3.45
C PRO A 143 -20.97 -15.59 4.40
N SER A 144 -20.24 -15.35 5.49
CA SER A 144 -20.51 -14.27 6.43
C SER A 144 -20.39 -12.89 5.75
N PHE A 145 -19.30 -12.64 5.03
CA PHE A 145 -19.12 -11.41 4.27
C PHE A 145 -20.22 -11.18 3.23
N ALA A 146 -20.59 -12.23 2.50
CA ALA A 146 -21.68 -12.17 1.53
C ALA A 146 -23.02 -11.82 2.20
N MET A 147 -23.30 -12.40 3.38
CA MET A 147 -24.53 -12.13 4.15
C MET A 147 -24.53 -10.71 4.72
N GLU A 148 -23.42 -10.21 5.23
CA GLU A 148 -23.29 -8.84 5.72
C GLU A 148 -23.49 -7.83 4.58
N LYS A 149 -22.85 -8.05 3.44
CA LYS A 149 -23.02 -7.24 2.25
C LYS A 149 -24.47 -7.22 1.75
N LEU A 150 -25.12 -8.38 1.72
CA LEU A 150 -26.52 -8.48 1.36
C LEU A 150 -27.43 -7.78 2.38
N SER A 151 -27.13 -7.90 3.67
CA SER A 151 -27.86 -7.22 4.74
C SER A 151 -27.74 -5.70 4.66
N SER A 152 -26.53 -5.18 4.40
CA SER A 152 -26.31 -3.74 4.24
C SER A 152 -27.09 -3.18 3.05
N LEU A 153 -27.11 -3.89 1.93
CA LEU A 153 -27.90 -3.51 0.76
C LEU A 153 -29.40 -3.47 1.03
N ARG A 154 -29.92 -4.46 1.79
CA ARG A 154 -31.35 -4.51 2.14
C ARG A 154 -31.79 -3.43 3.11
N LYS A 155 -30.89 -3.02 4.01
CA LYS A 155 -31.17 -2.03 5.04
C LYS A 155 -30.80 -0.60 4.61
N ASP A 156 -30.24 -0.45 3.41
CA ASP A 156 -29.64 0.82 2.95
C ASP A 156 -28.64 1.39 3.96
N THR A 157 -27.84 0.50 4.54
CA THR A 157 -26.81 0.86 5.51
C THR A 157 -25.44 0.57 4.92
N GLU A 158 -24.47 1.40 5.26
CA GLU A 158 -23.07 1.11 4.94
C GLU A 158 -22.59 -0.11 5.73
N MET A 159 -21.71 -0.90 5.13
CA MET A 159 -20.99 -1.92 5.90
C MET A 159 -20.11 -1.23 6.94
N PRO A 160 -19.84 -1.88 8.08
CA PRO A 160 -18.95 -1.32 9.08
C PRO A 160 -17.64 -0.87 8.44
N GLN A 161 -17.29 0.39 8.66
CA GLN A 161 -16.02 0.93 8.21
C GLN A 161 -14.91 0.32 9.07
N THR A 162 -13.89 -0.21 8.44
CA THR A 162 -12.66 -0.65 9.10
C THR A 162 -11.51 0.24 8.64
N PHE A 163 -10.41 0.22 9.38
CA PHE A 163 -9.20 0.96 8.99
C PHE A 163 -8.58 0.47 7.67
N ASP A 164 -9.01 -0.70 7.22
CA ASP A 164 -8.45 -1.38 6.04
C ASP A 164 -9.25 -1.15 4.76
N VAL A 165 -10.26 -0.28 4.81
CA VAL A 165 -11.02 0.10 3.62
C VAL A 165 -10.16 1.04 2.76
N PHE A 166 -9.91 0.69 1.51
CA PHE A 166 -9.25 1.59 0.59
C PHE A 166 -10.26 2.49 -0.15
N LEU A 167 -9.80 3.68 -0.52
CA LEU A 167 -10.56 4.63 -1.32
C LEU A 167 -10.44 4.26 -2.80
N PRO A 168 -11.52 3.88 -3.50
CA PRO A 168 -11.43 3.37 -4.87
C PRO A 168 -10.74 4.32 -5.84
N GLY A 169 -10.97 5.63 -5.73
CA GLY A 169 -10.45 6.63 -6.66
C GLY A 169 -8.96 6.95 -6.49
N SER A 170 -8.36 6.63 -5.34
CA SER A 170 -6.93 6.86 -5.08
C SER A 170 -6.17 5.56 -4.81
N GLY A 171 -6.86 4.50 -4.42
CA GLY A 171 -6.27 3.25 -3.99
C GLY A 171 -5.64 3.27 -2.60
N THR A 172 -5.63 4.40 -1.89
CA THR A 172 -5.07 4.54 -0.55
C THR A 172 -6.02 4.05 0.55
N TYR A 173 -5.52 3.86 1.77
CA TYR A 173 -6.38 3.60 2.92
C TYR A 173 -7.25 4.81 3.27
N ASP A 174 -8.47 4.53 3.72
CA ASP A 174 -9.28 5.53 4.40
C ASP A 174 -8.76 5.73 5.84
N LYS A 175 -7.90 6.72 6.02
CA LYS A 175 -7.30 7.06 7.32
C LYS A 175 -8.15 7.97 8.19
N ARG A 176 -9.32 8.42 7.72
CA ARG A 176 -10.17 9.39 8.44
C ARG A 176 -10.54 8.94 9.84
N LEU A 177 -10.68 7.65 10.08
CA LEU A 177 -10.97 7.10 11.41
C LEU A 177 -9.75 7.07 12.35
N ARG A 178 -8.55 7.01 11.78
CA ARG A 178 -7.29 7.01 12.55
C ARG A 178 -6.75 8.42 12.79
N ASP A 179 -7.04 9.36 11.90
CA ASP A 179 -6.47 10.70 11.92
C ASP A 179 -7.40 11.74 12.61
N VAL A 180 -8.41 11.29 13.34
CA VAL A 180 -9.33 12.17 14.10
C VAL A 180 -8.78 12.58 15.48
N GLU A 181 -7.75 11.89 15.97
CA GLU A 181 -7.19 12.15 17.28
C GLU A 181 -6.20 13.31 17.25
N SER A 182 -6.23 14.12 18.31
CA SER A 182 -5.16 15.09 18.56
C SER A 182 -3.93 14.34 19.06
N ILE A 183 -2.85 14.39 18.29
CA ILE A 183 -1.63 13.62 18.59
C ILE A 183 -0.93 14.14 19.86
N GLY A 184 -0.94 15.45 20.12
CA GLY A 184 -0.36 16.04 21.31
C GLY A 184 1.17 15.88 21.43
N SER A 185 1.67 15.88 22.69
CA SER A 185 3.09 15.61 22.94
C SER A 185 3.42 14.13 22.73
N LEU A 186 4.70 13.82 22.46
CA LEU A 186 5.16 12.44 22.35
C LEU A 186 4.85 11.62 23.62
N GLN A 187 5.01 12.23 24.80
CA GLN A 187 4.71 11.55 26.07
C GLN A 187 3.22 11.22 26.21
N ASP A 188 2.33 12.13 25.83
CA ASP A 188 0.88 11.89 25.86
C ASP A 188 0.50 10.81 24.85
N TYR A 189 1.08 10.87 23.65
CA TYR A 189 0.86 9.88 22.60
C TYR A 189 1.27 8.47 23.03
N LEU A 190 2.48 8.30 23.59
CA LEU A 190 2.97 7.01 24.06
C LEU A 190 2.20 6.49 25.29
N THR A 191 1.61 7.39 26.09
CA THR A 191 0.74 6.97 27.20
C THR A 191 -0.54 6.30 26.70
N LEU A 192 -1.05 6.72 25.54
CA LEU A 192 -2.27 6.18 24.94
C LEU A 192 -1.99 4.99 24.00
N HIS A 193 -0.91 5.04 23.25
CA HIS A 193 -0.63 4.15 22.12
C HIS A 193 0.66 3.34 22.28
N GLY A 194 1.32 3.41 23.42
CA GLY A 194 2.61 2.71 23.61
C GLY A 194 2.55 1.21 23.38
N GLU A 195 1.40 0.58 23.60
CA GLU A 195 1.21 -0.85 23.34
C GLU A 195 1.25 -1.20 21.83
N ASP A 196 0.90 -0.27 20.96
CA ASP A 196 0.93 -0.46 19.50
C ASP A 196 2.36 -0.59 18.95
N TYR A 197 3.36 -0.19 19.75
CA TYR A 197 4.79 -0.23 19.44
C TYR A 197 5.54 -1.36 20.13
N LEU A 198 4.86 -2.19 20.90
CA LEU A 198 5.48 -3.37 21.48
C LEU A 198 5.72 -4.40 20.37
N SER A 199 7.00 -4.68 20.13
CA SER A 199 7.38 -5.67 19.15
C SER A 199 7.32 -7.08 19.75
N GLU A 200 6.69 -8.01 19.01
CA GLU A 200 6.83 -9.43 19.28
C GLU A 200 8.18 -9.90 18.74
N THR A 201 9.04 -10.42 19.60
CA THR A 201 10.30 -11.12 19.36
C THR A 201 11.14 -10.68 18.13
N ALA A 202 12.34 -10.22 18.43
CA ALA A 202 13.37 -9.90 17.46
C ALA A 202 13.76 -11.12 16.60
N ASP A 203 13.44 -11.09 15.32
CA ASP A 203 14.18 -11.86 14.33
C ASP A 203 15.22 -10.91 13.73
N THR A 204 16.48 -11.16 14.05
CA THR A 204 17.60 -10.30 13.62
C THR A 204 18.01 -10.55 12.17
N THR A 205 17.38 -11.49 11.49
CA THR A 205 17.72 -11.88 10.13
C THR A 205 16.83 -11.24 9.08
N LEU A 206 17.37 -11.06 7.88
CA LEU A 206 16.65 -10.65 6.69
C LEU A 206 16.88 -11.71 5.59
N PRO A 207 16.14 -12.82 5.62
CA PRO A 207 16.45 -13.98 4.77
C PRO A 207 16.18 -13.77 3.28
N ASP A 208 15.38 -12.78 2.91
CA ASP A 208 14.91 -12.55 1.53
C ASP A 208 15.62 -11.38 0.82
N ILE A 209 16.76 -10.92 1.32
CA ILE A 209 17.51 -9.79 0.73
C ILE A 209 17.76 -9.99 -0.77
N GLU A 210 18.33 -11.14 -1.14
CA GLU A 210 18.68 -11.44 -2.54
C GLU A 210 17.45 -11.48 -3.44
N ARG A 211 16.36 -12.05 -2.95
CA ARG A 211 15.09 -12.12 -3.68
C ARG A 211 14.47 -10.74 -3.85
N CYS A 212 14.44 -9.94 -2.80
CA CYS A 212 13.96 -8.56 -2.86
C CYS A 212 14.78 -7.74 -3.87
N ALA A 213 16.11 -7.74 -3.75
CA ALA A 213 17.00 -7.02 -4.66
C ALA A 213 16.86 -7.52 -6.12
N GLY A 214 16.72 -8.82 -6.34
CA GLY A 214 16.48 -9.40 -7.66
C GLY A 214 15.17 -8.95 -8.29
N ASN A 215 14.10 -8.85 -7.51
CA ASN A 215 12.82 -8.34 -7.98
C ASN A 215 12.90 -6.83 -8.29
N VAL A 216 13.57 -6.04 -7.46
CA VAL A 216 13.81 -4.61 -7.72
C VAL A 216 14.62 -4.40 -9.01
N ALA A 217 15.66 -5.22 -9.24
CA ALA A 217 16.44 -5.20 -10.48
C ALA A 217 15.56 -5.47 -11.71
N ALA A 218 14.69 -6.49 -11.64
CA ALA A 218 13.77 -6.83 -12.72
C ALA A 218 12.74 -5.71 -12.98
N ILE A 219 12.22 -5.09 -11.92
CA ILE A 219 11.32 -3.92 -12.05
C ILE A 219 12.04 -2.77 -12.74
N ARG A 220 13.29 -2.46 -12.34
CA ARG A 220 14.09 -1.42 -12.97
C ARG A 220 14.32 -1.67 -14.46
N GLU A 221 14.65 -2.93 -14.82
CA GLU A 221 14.84 -3.33 -16.21
C GLU A 221 13.57 -3.11 -17.03
N MET A 222 12.43 -3.64 -16.57
CA MET A 222 11.13 -3.47 -17.24
C MET A 222 10.74 -2.00 -17.41
N CYS A 223 10.92 -1.17 -16.38
CA CYS A 223 10.67 0.26 -16.47
C CYS A 223 11.58 0.94 -17.48
N GLY A 224 12.88 0.57 -17.50
CA GLY A 224 13.84 1.09 -18.47
C GLY A 224 13.50 0.75 -19.92
N GLU A 225 13.07 -0.49 -20.19
CA GLU A 225 12.64 -0.95 -21.51
C GLU A 225 11.36 -0.23 -21.98
N ALA A 226 10.44 0.05 -21.04
CA ALA A 226 9.19 0.75 -21.33
C ALA A 226 9.35 2.28 -21.43
N GLY A 227 10.50 2.84 -21.07
CA GLY A 227 10.70 4.28 -20.96
C GLY A 227 9.96 4.92 -19.77
N THR A 228 9.63 4.12 -18.77
CA THR A 228 8.93 4.52 -17.55
C THR A 228 9.94 4.98 -16.49
N GLU A 229 9.69 6.10 -15.85
CA GLU A 229 10.52 6.59 -14.74
C GLU A 229 10.26 5.77 -13.49
N LEU A 230 11.32 5.21 -12.89
CA LEU A 230 11.25 4.48 -11.63
C LEU A 230 11.85 5.30 -10.49
N THR A 231 11.10 5.47 -9.42
CA THR A 231 11.58 6.01 -8.14
C THR A 231 11.47 4.92 -7.10
N VAL A 232 12.58 4.52 -6.49
CA VAL A 232 12.61 3.52 -5.40
C VAL A 232 12.82 4.24 -4.08
N ILE A 233 11.97 3.95 -3.12
CA ILE A 233 11.96 4.55 -1.77
C ILE A 233 12.03 3.45 -0.73
N LEU A 234 13.04 3.46 0.11
CA LEU A 234 13.04 2.72 1.35
C LEU A 234 12.44 3.63 2.42
N THR A 235 11.21 3.28 2.86
CA THR A 235 10.37 4.12 3.72
C THR A 235 10.95 4.28 5.13
N PRO A 236 10.59 5.31 5.91
CA PRO A 236 10.99 5.40 7.32
C PRO A 236 10.52 4.18 8.11
N PHE A 237 11.36 3.76 9.06
CA PHE A 237 11.05 2.71 10.03
C PHE A 237 10.92 3.31 11.42
N CYS A 238 9.98 2.79 12.21
CA CYS A 238 9.90 3.10 13.61
C CYS A 238 11.13 2.55 14.35
N ARG A 239 11.56 3.24 15.42
CA ARG A 239 12.70 2.83 16.23
C ARG A 239 12.58 1.38 16.69
N GLU A 240 11.41 1.00 17.20
CA GLU A 240 11.14 -0.33 17.71
C GLU A 240 11.25 -1.42 16.62
N GLN A 241 11.02 -1.07 15.38
CA GLN A 241 11.23 -1.98 14.25
C GLN A 241 12.72 -2.10 13.91
N ILE A 242 13.45 -0.96 13.84
CA ILE A 242 14.85 -0.97 13.44
C ILE A 242 15.75 -1.66 14.48
N GLU A 243 15.42 -1.49 15.76
CA GLU A 243 16.18 -2.09 16.89
C GLU A 243 16.05 -3.63 16.96
N GLN A 244 15.14 -4.23 16.18
CA GLN A 244 15.01 -5.69 16.10
C GLN A 244 16.08 -6.33 15.22
N TYR A 245 16.73 -5.55 14.35
CA TYR A 245 17.71 -6.04 13.39
C TYR A 245 19.12 -5.62 13.79
N ASP A 246 20.08 -6.50 13.56
CA ASP A 246 21.47 -6.10 13.72
C ASP A 246 21.94 -5.22 12.54
N ASN A 247 22.96 -4.41 12.80
CA ASN A 247 23.50 -3.50 11.81
C ASN A 247 24.07 -4.23 10.59
N ALA A 248 24.51 -5.48 10.72
CA ALA A 248 25.04 -6.25 9.59
C ALA A 248 23.92 -6.65 8.63
N ALA A 249 22.76 -7.10 9.17
CA ALA A 249 21.60 -7.41 8.35
C ALA A 249 21.07 -6.17 7.61
N LEU A 250 20.93 -5.03 8.31
CA LEU A 250 20.50 -3.77 7.70
C LEU A 250 21.47 -3.30 6.62
N ASN A 251 22.77 -3.32 6.89
CA ASN A 251 23.78 -2.92 5.92
C ASN A 251 23.82 -3.86 4.71
N ALA A 252 23.62 -5.17 4.89
CA ALA A 252 23.51 -6.10 3.79
C ALA A 252 22.33 -5.80 2.89
N PHE A 253 21.18 -5.43 3.48
CA PHE A 253 20.00 -5.02 2.72
C PHE A 253 20.24 -3.73 1.93
N TYR A 254 20.80 -2.70 2.58
CA TYR A 254 21.11 -1.43 1.91
C TYR A 254 22.10 -1.62 0.76
N GLN A 255 23.12 -2.45 0.97
CA GLN A 255 24.11 -2.78 -0.06
C GLN A 255 23.45 -3.49 -1.25
N ALA A 256 22.65 -4.54 -0.98
CA ALA A 256 21.98 -5.29 -2.03
C ALA A 256 21.04 -4.41 -2.89
N LEU A 257 20.34 -3.46 -2.29
CA LEU A 257 19.55 -2.49 -3.04
C LEU A 257 20.42 -1.55 -3.86
N SER A 258 21.51 -1.02 -3.29
CA SER A 258 22.42 -0.10 -4.00
C SER A 258 23.18 -0.75 -5.15
N ASP A 259 23.39 -2.07 -5.10
CA ASP A 259 24.03 -2.85 -6.17
C ASP A 259 23.12 -2.97 -7.41
N VAL A 260 21.81 -2.83 -7.23
CA VAL A 260 20.84 -3.06 -8.30
C VAL A 260 20.13 -1.80 -8.79
N THR A 261 20.01 -0.74 -7.96
CA THR A 261 19.33 0.50 -8.32
C THR A 261 19.77 1.68 -7.47
N ASP A 262 19.63 2.89 -8.01
CA ASP A 262 19.59 4.09 -7.16
C ASP A 262 18.27 4.11 -6.38
N TYR A 263 18.33 4.47 -5.10
CA TYR A 263 17.15 4.56 -4.25
C TYR A 263 17.28 5.64 -3.17
N TRP A 264 16.15 6.11 -2.70
CA TRP A 264 16.08 7.03 -1.58
C TRP A 264 15.97 6.25 -0.27
N ASN A 265 16.99 6.38 0.58
CA ASN A 265 17.01 5.69 1.87
C ASN A 265 16.51 6.62 2.99
N PHE A 266 15.30 6.36 3.48
CA PHE A 266 14.72 7.04 4.63
C PHE A 266 14.56 6.13 5.85
N SER A 267 15.15 4.94 5.82
CA SER A 267 14.97 3.93 6.87
C SER A 267 15.32 4.43 8.27
N ILE A 268 16.36 5.25 8.39
CA ILE A 268 16.77 5.87 9.66
C ILE A 268 16.88 7.38 9.43
N THR A 269 15.94 8.11 10.01
CA THR A 269 15.84 9.56 9.92
C THR A 269 15.39 10.11 11.29
N PRO A 270 15.31 11.42 11.49
CA PRO A 270 14.69 11.97 12.69
C PRO A 270 13.27 11.45 12.94
N LEU A 271 12.49 11.07 11.89
CA LEU A 271 11.16 10.49 12.03
C LEU A 271 11.19 9.16 12.78
N THR A 272 12.25 8.36 12.63
CA THR A 272 12.44 7.06 13.28
C THR A 272 12.27 7.12 14.80
N TYR A 273 12.61 8.27 15.40
CA TYR A 273 12.65 8.47 16.84
C TYR A 273 11.42 9.23 17.38
N ASP A 274 10.36 9.34 16.58
CA ASP A 274 9.13 9.98 16.97
C ASP A 274 7.94 9.12 16.50
N GLU A 275 7.38 8.35 17.39
CA GLU A 275 6.31 7.39 17.15
C GLU A 275 5.03 8.06 16.64
N ARG A 276 4.88 9.38 16.83
CA ARG A 276 3.74 10.15 16.29
C ARG A 276 3.68 10.14 14.77
N PHE A 277 4.77 9.81 14.08
CA PHE A 277 4.81 9.66 12.62
C PHE A 277 4.38 8.27 12.13
N PHE A 278 4.00 7.39 13.03
CA PHE A 278 3.59 6.03 12.73
C PHE A 278 2.20 5.73 13.29
N TYR A 279 1.51 4.76 12.71
CA TYR A 279 0.26 4.20 13.24
C TYR A 279 0.53 3.01 14.19
N ASP A 280 1.62 2.33 13.94
CA ASP A 280 2.14 1.19 14.67
C ASP A 280 3.62 1.00 14.29
N VAL A 281 4.26 -0.07 14.78
CA VAL A 281 5.69 -0.33 14.55
C VAL A 281 6.10 -0.41 13.08
N THR A 282 5.18 -0.69 12.16
CA THR A 282 5.49 -0.91 10.73
C THR A 282 4.88 0.11 9.76
N HIS A 283 3.85 0.85 10.17
CA HIS A 283 3.08 1.68 9.25
C HIS A 283 3.27 3.17 9.52
N THR A 284 3.86 3.87 8.58
CA THR A 284 4.00 5.33 8.61
C THR A 284 2.65 6.02 8.45
N ARG A 285 2.47 7.17 9.13
CA ARG A 285 1.38 8.10 8.86
C ARG A 285 1.57 8.81 7.53
N ASN A 286 0.47 9.29 6.95
CA ASN A 286 0.50 10.09 5.72
C ASN A 286 1.42 11.31 5.87
N ALA A 287 1.51 11.92 7.05
CA ALA A 287 2.40 13.04 7.33
C ALA A 287 3.87 12.68 7.10
N ALA A 288 4.32 11.50 7.56
CA ALA A 288 5.68 11.02 7.34
C ALA A 288 5.98 10.80 5.85
N ALA A 289 5.07 10.14 5.13
CA ALA A 289 5.21 9.93 3.68
C ALA A 289 5.25 11.26 2.91
N ASN A 290 4.45 12.25 3.32
CA ASN A 290 4.47 13.59 2.71
C ASN A 290 5.81 14.30 2.93
N LEU A 291 6.44 14.16 4.11
CA LEU A 291 7.78 14.69 4.38
C LEU A 291 8.85 14.02 3.51
N VAL A 292 8.74 12.70 3.34
CA VAL A 292 9.62 11.93 2.42
C VAL A 292 9.49 12.46 0.99
N LEU A 293 8.28 12.60 0.48
CA LEU A 293 8.03 13.10 -0.88
C LEU A 293 8.49 14.54 -1.06
N ALA A 294 8.26 15.41 -0.08
CA ALA A 294 8.76 16.79 -0.10
C ALA A 294 10.29 16.81 -0.18
N ARG A 295 10.98 15.97 0.60
CA ARG A 295 12.44 15.87 0.58
C ARG A 295 12.96 15.39 -0.78
N ILE A 296 12.34 14.39 -1.38
CA ILE A 296 12.70 13.88 -2.72
C ILE A 296 12.51 14.99 -3.77
N ALA A 297 11.42 15.76 -3.66
CA ALA A 297 11.11 16.85 -4.57
C ALA A 297 11.96 18.12 -4.34
N GLY A 298 12.76 18.18 -3.27
CA GLY A 298 13.53 19.37 -2.90
C GLY A 298 12.67 20.53 -2.39
N ASP A 299 11.49 20.23 -1.83
CA ASP A 299 10.60 21.24 -1.26
C ASP A 299 11.04 21.61 0.16
N GLU A 300 11.82 22.67 0.26
CA GLU A 300 12.34 23.19 1.54
C GLU A 300 11.28 23.95 2.37
N SER A 301 10.09 24.18 1.82
CA SER A 301 8.99 24.82 2.56
C SER A 301 8.30 23.87 3.53
N VAL A 302 8.56 22.56 3.39
CA VAL A 302 8.03 21.50 4.24
C VAL A 302 9.12 21.01 5.16
N GLY A 303 8.96 21.20 6.45
CA GLY A 303 9.91 20.78 7.49
C GLY A 303 9.26 19.92 8.55
N LEU A 304 10.10 19.34 9.43
CA LEU A 304 9.61 18.70 10.65
C LEU A 304 8.96 19.77 11.53
N PRO A 305 7.83 19.47 12.17
CA PRO A 305 7.29 20.30 13.23
C PRO A 305 8.32 20.40 14.38
N ASP A 306 8.43 21.58 14.98
CA ASP A 306 9.29 21.84 16.16
C ASP A 306 8.85 21.00 17.37
#